data_0ec02a85ca3b998db7fd767d16325d5c
#
_entry.id   0ec02a85ca3b998db7fd767d16325d5c
#
_cell.length_a   1.000
_cell.length_b   1.000
_cell.length_c   1.000
_cell.angle_alpha   90.00
_cell.angle_beta   90.00
_cell.angle_gamma   90.00
#
_symmetry.space_group_name_H-M   'P 1'
#
loop_
_entity.id
_entity.type
_entity.pdbx_description
1 polymer ?
#
loop_
_entity_poly.entity_id
_entity_poly.type
_entity_poly.pdbx_seq_one_letter_code
_entity_poly.pdbx_strand_id
1 'polypeptide(L)'
;MEAFGSSIAKPACSFFFFGLLLLLATGSSLANAEVHRHEFVVQETPVKRLCKTHSTITVNGQLPGPTLEVNNGDTLMVKVVNRAQYNLTIHWHGVRQLRTAWADGPEFITQCPIKPGGSYTYRFTIEGQEGTLWWHAHSSWLRATVYGALIIHPRKGEPYPFPKPARETPIVLGEWWDANPIDVIRQATITGAAPNVSDAFTINGQPGDLYRCSSQGKNFRSLNSAAPRLQFDADTTIVHVNAGQTHLLRVINAALNQQLFFSVANHHLTVVGADASYLKPFTTSVIMLGPGQTTDVLITGNQLPARYYMAARAYASAQGAPFDNTTTTAILEYSTAPCPAKGIKISPPFPLLPAYNDTATATAFSNSLRSPRHVEVPTQIDENLFITVGLGLNNCPAGASPQNCQGPNGTRFTASMNNVSFVFPANFSLLQAHHQGIPGVFTTDFPATPPVQFDYTGNVARSLWQPASGTKVYKLNYGARVQVVLQGTSIFTAENHPIHLHGYDFYIIAEGFGNFNPQRDTAKFNLIDPPMRNTASVPVNGWSVIRFVADNPGVWIMHCHLDVHITWGLAMVFIVENGITELEALEEPPPDLPICW
;
A
#
# COMPACT_ATOMS: atom_id res chain seq x y z
N MET A 1 -39.19 -75.10 -47.47
CA MET A 1 -38.12 -74.70 -48.39
C MET A 1 -37.61 -73.38 -47.84
N GLU A 2 -36.67 -73.48 -47.10
CA GLU A 2 -35.34 -72.93 -46.84
C GLU A 2 -35.06 -71.61 -47.56
N ALA A 3 -34.70 -70.62 -46.76
CA ALA A 3 -33.82 -69.53 -47.17
C ALA A 3 -33.02 -69.02 -45.96
N PHE A 4 -31.74 -69.22 -46.06
CA PHE A 4 -30.70 -68.75 -45.14
C PHE A 4 -30.64 -67.23 -45.06
N GLY A 5 -30.58 -66.64 -43.82
CA GLY A 5 -30.24 -65.25 -43.59
C GLY A 5 -28.92 -65.11 -42.84
N SER A 6 -27.93 -64.56 -43.50
CA SER A 6 -26.61 -64.31 -42.99
C SER A 6 -26.60 -63.06 -42.08
N SER A 7 -26.14 -63.25 -40.87
CA SER A 7 -25.87 -62.19 -39.91
C SER A 7 -24.54 -61.49 -40.24
N ILE A 8 -24.56 -60.16 -40.45
CA ILE A 8 -23.39 -59.32 -40.55
C ILE A 8 -23.20 -58.60 -39.22
N ALA A 9 -22.17 -58.99 -38.47
CA ALA A 9 -21.71 -58.27 -37.27
C ALA A 9 -21.04 -56.95 -37.67
N LYS A 10 -21.53 -55.86 -37.12
CA LYS A 10 -20.88 -54.54 -37.21
C LYS A 10 -19.83 -54.39 -36.12
N PRO A 11 -18.64 -53.81 -36.42
CA PRO A 11 -17.60 -53.62 -35.39
C PRO A 11 -17.90 -52.37 -34.52
N ALA A 12 -18.11 -52.60 -33.25
CA ALA A 12 -18.33 -51.57 -32.22
C ALA A 12 -17.03 -51.14 -31.52
N CYS A 13 -15.95 -50.88 -32.27
CA CYS A 13 -14.63 -50.59 -31.66
C CYS A 13 -13.96 -49.26 -32.06
N SER A 14 -14.57 -48.45 -32.92
CA SER A 14 -13.89 -47.22 -33.40
C SER A 14 -14.29 -45.92 -32.70
N PHE A 15 -15.34 -45.89 -31.90
CA PHE A 15 -15.77 -44.63 -31.26
C PHE A 15 -15.14 -44.39 -29.87
N PHE A 16 -14.60 -45.40 -29.21
CA PHE A 16 -13.95 -45.23 -27.92
C PHE A 16 -12.53 -44.62 -27.99
N PHE A 17 -11.82 -44.86 -29.08
CA PHE A 17 -10.46 -44.29 -29.24
C PHE A 17 -10.47 -42.80 -29.64
N PHE A 18 -11.47 -42.32 -30.37
CA PHE A 18 -11.58 -40.90 -30.70
C PHE A 18 -12.05 -40.04 -29.51
N GLY A 19 -12.88 -40.56 -28.64
CA GLY A 19 -13.30 -39.87 -27.40
C GLY A 19 -12.13 -39.73 -26.40
N LEU A 20 -11.26 -40.74 -26.30
CA LEU A 20 -10.09 -40.71 -25.41
C LEU A 20 -8.98 -39.79 -25.94
N LEU A 21 -8.80 -39.68 -27.25
CA LEU A 21 -7.86 -38.73 -27.88
C LEU A 21 -8.36 -37.27 -27.80
N LEU A 22 -9.67 -37.02 -27.88
CA LEU A 22 -10.22 -35.68 -27.66
C LEU A 22 -10.15 -35.25 -26.18
N LEU A 23 -10.30 -36.18 -25.24
CA LEU A 23 -10.10 -35.90 -23.77
C LEU A 23 -8.63 -35.66 -23.41
N LEU A 24 -7.69 -36.22 -24.15
CA LEU A 24 -6.25 -35.96 -23.99
C LEU A 24 -5.79 -34.68 -24.71
N ALA A 25 -6.55 -34.19 -25.70
CA ALA A 25 -6.26 -32.94 -26.43
C ALA A 25 -6.85 -31.69 -25.74
N THR A 26 -7.76 -31.86 -24.79
CA THR A 26 -8.16 -30.80 -23.82
C THR A 26 -7.32 -30.82 -22.56
N GLY A 27 -6.09 -31.32 -22.63
CA GLY A 27 -5.08 -31.09 -21.64
C GLY A 27 -4.91 -29.58 -21.51
N SER A 28 -5.72 -28.95 -20.62
CA SER A 28 -5.38 -27.68 -20.04
C SER A 28 -3.88 -27.74 -19.76
N SER A 29 -3.09 -26.95 -20.45
CA SER A 29 -1.71 -26.68 -20.04
C SER A 29 -1.83 -26.23 -18.58
N LEU A 30 -1.49 -27.13 -17.65
CA LEU A 30 -1.21 -26.74 -16.29
C LEU A 30 -0.13 -25.69 -16.42
N ALA A 31 -0.50 -24.42 -16.37
CA ALA A 31 0.45 -23.32 -16.33
C ALA A 31 1.30 -23.62 -15.09
N ASN A 32 2.52 -24.11 -15.28
CA ASN A 32 3.40 -24.43 -14.17
C ASN A 32 3.65 -23.15 -13.42
N ALA A 33 3.24 -23.12 -12.14
CA ALA A 33 3.64 -22.10 -11.20
C ALA A 33 5.18 -22.03 -11.19
N GLU A 34 5.70 -20.82 -11.28
CA GLU A 34 7.13 -20.56 -11.29
C GLU A 34 7.59 -20.11 -9.90
N VAL A 35 8.82 -20.47 -9.54
CA VAL A 35 9.45 -20.02 -8.31
C VAL A 35 10.47 -18.94 -8.64
N HIS A 36 10.16 -17.70 -8.30
CA HIS A 36 11.04 -16.54 -8.48
C HIS A 36 11.93 -16.37 -7.25
N ARG A 37 13.25 -16.34 -7.46
CA ARG A 37 14.25 -16.21 -6.41
C ARG A 37 14.96 -14.88 -6.52
N HIS A 38 14.94 -14.09 -5.43
CA HIS A 38 15.58 -12.79 -5.35
C HIS A 38 16.45 -12.69 -4.10
N GLU A 39 17.46 -11.83 -4.16
CA GLU A 39 18.25 -11.43 -2.99
C GLU A 39 18.18 -9.91 -2.83
N PHE A 40 17.77 -9.47 -1.66
CA PHE A 40 17.73 -8.07 -1.23
C PHE A 40 18.84 -7.81 -0.24
N VAL A 41 19.87 -7.09 -0.66
CA VAL A 41 20.93 -6.62 0.22
C VAL A 41 20.56 -5.22 0.69
N VAL A 42 20.14 -5.10 1.94
CA VAL A 42 19.80 -3.82 2.56
C VAL A 42 21.06 -3.21 3.16
N GLN A 43 21.46 -2.05 2.64
CA GLN A 43 22.74 -1.44 2.98
C GLN A 43 22.73 0.08 2.84
N GLU A 44 23.69 0.74 3.46
CA GLU A 44 23.94 2.15 3.23
C GLU A 44 24.50 2.39 1.83
N THR A 45 24.01 3.43 1.17
CA THR A 45 24.42 3.85 -0.18
C THR A 45 24.42 5.37 -0.25
N PRO A 46 25.43 6.02 -0.86
CA PRO A 46 25.40 7.45 -1.11
C PRO A 46 24.36 7.76 -2.19
N VAL A 47 23.34 8.52 -1.83
CA VAL A 47 22.25 8.96 -2.72
C VAL A 47 22.25 10.47 -2.81
N LYS A 48 22.27 11.01 -4.04
CA LYS A 48 22.18 12.44 -4.27
C LYS A 48 20.77 12.85 -4.57
N ARG A 49 20.18 13.72 -3.74
CA ARG A 49 18.88 14.39 -3.95
C ARG A 49 18.98 15.83 -3.50
N LEU A 50 18.15 16.71 -4.04
CA LEU A 50 18.13 18.14 -3.72
C LEU A 50 19.56 18.77 -3.71
N CYS A 51 20.41 18.32 -4.66
CA CYS A 51 21.81 18.71 -4.81
C CYS A 51 22.75 18.36 -3.63
N LYS A 52 22.29 17.57 -2.66
CA LYS A 52 23.07 17.06 -1.55
C LYS A 52 23.22 15.55 -1.67
N THR A 53 24.33 15.03 -1.16
CA THR A 53 24.58 13.58 -1.08
C THR A 53 24.49 13.15 0.37
N HIS A 54 23.63 12.16 0.64
CA HIS A 54 23.44 11.58 1.96
C HIS A 54 23.70 10.07 1.91
N SER A 55 24.25 9.52 2.98
CA SER A 55 24.25 8.07 3.20
C SER A 55 22.83 7.63 3.57
N THR A 56 22.26 6.73 2.81
CA THR A 56 20.84 6.35 2.87
C THR A 56 20.71 4.85 2.80
N ILE A 57 19.80 4.26 3.57
CA ILE A 57 19.52 2.83 3.50
C ILE A 57 18.76 2.53 2.21
N THR A 58 19.29 1.61 1.42
CA THR A 58 18.72 1.21 0.13
C THR A 58 18.70 -0.31 -0.02
N VAL A 59 17.98 -0.81 -1.04
CA VAL A 59 18.04 -2.23 -1.42
C VAL A 59 18.81 -2.38 -2.72
N ASN A 60 19.87 -3.21 -2.70
CA ASN A 60 20.76 -3.45 -3.83
C ASN A 60 21.36 -2.15 -4.43
N GLY A 61 21.56 -1.12 -3.59
CA GLY A 61 22.09 0.17 -4.01
C GLY A 61 21.09 1.05 -4.79
N GLN A 62 19.80 0.72 -4.77
CA GLN A 62 18.75 1.40 -5.56
C GLN A 62 17.72 2.08 -4.65
N LEU A 63 17.16 3.21 -5.12
CA LEU A 63 16.03 3.94 -4.53
C LEU A 63 15.14 4.51 -5.66
N PRO A 64 13.89 4.04 -5.85
CA PRO A 64 13.30 2.87 -5.19
C PRO A 64 14.12 1.59 -5.38
N GLY A 65 13.92 0.60 -4.51
CA GLY A 65 14.51 -0.72 -4.64
C GLY A 65 13.96 -1.51 -5.84
N PRO A 66 14.38 -2.77 -6.03
CA PRO A 66 14.00 -3.57 -7.19
C PRO A 66 12.49 -3.73 -7.35
N THR A 67 12.01 -3.59 -8.58
CA THR A 67 10.66 -4.04 -8.95
C THR A 67 10.65 -5.56 -9.06
N LEU A 68 9.70 -6.20 -8.39
CA LEU A 68 9.42 -7.63 -8.54
C LEU A 68 8.26 -7.81 -9.51
N GLU A 69 8.39 -8.77 -10.43
CA GLU A 69 7.34 -9.13 -11.40
C GLU A 69 7.07 -10.63 -11.32
N VAL A 70 5.79 -11.01 -11.16
CA VAL A 70 5.32 -12.38 -11.03
C VAL A 70 3.98 -12.55 -11.72
N ASN A 71 3.55 -13.79 -11.96
CA ASN A 71 2.18 -14.08 -12.36
C ASN A 71 1.35 -14.57 -11.16
N ASN A 72 0.05 -14.36 -11.22
CA ASN A 72 -0.89 -14.99 -10.29
C ASN A 72 -0.70 -16.52 -10.32
N GLY A 73 -0.43 -17.11 -9.16
CA GLY A 73 -0.08 -18.52 -8.98
C GLY A 73 1.42 -18.79 -8.79
N ASP A 74 2.31 -17.82 -9.04
CA ASP A 74 3.75 -17.98 -8.85
C ASP A 74 4.15 -17.85 -7.36
N THR A 75 5.28 -18.46 -7.01
CA THR A 75 5.87 -18.39 -5.66
C THR A 75 7.05 -17.43 -5.64
N LEU A 76 7.08 -16.54 -4.68
CA LEU A 76 8.22 -15.67 -4.39
C LEU A 76 9.08 -16.27 -3.26
N MET A 77 10.39 -16.25 -3.48
CA MET A 77 11.40 -16.52 -2.47
C MET A 77 12.39 -15.34 -2.46
N VAL A 78 12.32 -14.51 -1.44
CA VAL A 78 13.18 -13.32 -1.33
C VAL A 78 14.06 -13.43 -0.09
N LYS A 79 15.36 -13.67 -0.31
CA LYS A 79 16.36 -13.64 0.75
C LYS A 79 16.76 -12.21 1.04
N VAL A 80 16.46 -11.75 2.24
CA VAL A 80 16.86 -10.42 2.72
C VAL A 80 18.11 -10.55 3.57
N VAL A 81 19.17 -9.84 3.17
CA VAL A 81 20.45 -9.76 3.88
C VAL A 81 20.59 -8.35 4.47
N ASN A 82 20.59 -8.25 5.79
CA ASN A 82 20.69 -6.98 6.48
C ASN A 82 22.16 -6.58 6.71
N ARG A 83 22.67 -5.66 5.89
CA ARG A 83 23.97 -5.00 6.06
C ARG A 83 23.86 -3.58 6.62
N ALA A 84 22.65 -3.14 6.95
CA ALA A 84 22.42 -1.87 7.61
C ALA A 84 22.72 -1.98 9.12
N GLN A 85 22.83 -0.83 9.78
CA GLN A 85 23.04 -0.74 11.23
C GLN A 85 21.74 -0.84 12.05
N TYR A 86 20.59 -0.98 11.40
CA TYR A 86 19.25 -1.02 12.02
C TYR A 86 18.67 -2.42 11.94
N ASN A 87 17.79 -2.77 12.88
CA ASN A 87 16.88 -3.89 12.76
C ASN A 87 15.98 -3.69 11.56
N LEU A 88 15.58 -4.78 10.89
CA LEU A 88 14.84 -4.71 9.63
C LEU A 88 13.85 -5.85 9.49
N THR A 89 12.67 -5.54 8.99
CA THR A 89 11.75 -6.50 8.38
C THR A 89 11.25 -5.97 7.03
N ILE A 90 10.81 -6.85 6.16
CA ILE A 90 10.16 -6.49 4.89
C ILE A 90 8.73 -7.01 4.90
N HIS A 91 7.79 -6.14 4.58
CA HIS A 91 6.39 -6.45 4.38
C HIS A 91 6.02 -6.40 2.89
N TRP A 92 5.17 -7.31 2.48
CA TRP A 92 4.65 -7.47 1.13
C TRP A 92 3.24 -6.88 1.10
N HIS A 93 3.17 -5.55 1.01
CA HIS A 93 1.96 -4.78 1.21
C HIS A 93 0.84 -5.20 0.27
N GLY A 94 -0.26 -5.66 0.86
CA GLY A 94 -1.46 -6.13 0.18
C GLY A 94 -1.41 -7.59 -0.29
N VAL A 95 -0.28 -8.29 -0.17
CA VAL A 95 -0.25 -9.74 -0.40
C VAL A 95 -1.01 -10.45 0.71
N ARG A 96 -1.96 -11.29 0.36
CA ARG A 96 -2.81 -11.99 1.33
C ARG A 96 -2.05 -12.93 2.27
N GLN A 97 -0.86 -13.39 1.90
CA GLN A 97 -0.07 -14.33 2.71
C GLN A 97 -0.92 -15.53 3.18
N LEU A 98 -1.69 -16.12 2.23
CA LEU A 98 -2.65 -17.17 2.57
C LEU A 98 -1.94 -18.33 3.25
N ARG A 99 -2.27 -18.59 4.53
CA ARG A 99 -1.65 -19.57 5.44
C ARG A 99 -0.16 -19.33 5.75
N THR A 100 0.48 -18.33 5.16
CA THR A 100 1.91 -18.02 5.30
C THR A 100 2.17 -16.74 6.11
N ALA A 101 1.39 -16.51 7.19
CA ALA A 101 1.51 -15.29 8.00
C ALA A 101 2.93 -15.06 8.55
N TRP A 102 3.77 -16.09 8.66
CA TRP A 102 5.19 -15.97 9.03
C TRP A 102 6.02 -15.16 8.02
N ALA A 103 5.53 -15.01 6.78
CA ALA A 103 6.17 -14.24 5.73
C ALA A 103 5.60 -12.81 5.57
N ASP A 104 4.62 -12.41 6.37
CA ASP A 104 3.96 -11.09 6.27
C ASP A 104 4.90 -9.93 6.61
N GLY A 105 5.73 -10.07 7.65
CA GLY A 105 6.87 -9.20 7.88
C GLY A 105 6.74 -8.09 8.91
N PRO A 106 5.60 -7.64 9.46
CA PRO A 106 5.59 -6.58 10.46
C PRO A 106 6.33 -6.98 11.73
N GLU A 107 7.26 -6.09 12.15
CA GLU A 107 8.16 -6.28 13.28
C GLU A 107 7.37 -6.51 14.58
N PHE A 108 7.70 -7.58 15.31
CA PHE A 108 7.04 -8.03 16.55
C PHE A 108 5.55 -8.39 16.42
N ILE A 109 4.97 -8.37 15.23
CA ILE A 109 3.63 -8.88 14.96
C ILE A 109 3.73 -10.32 14.45
N THR A 110 4.31 -10.54 13.27
CA THR A 110 4.44 -11.88 12.67
C THR A 110 5.84 -12.47 12.81
N GLN A 111 6.86 -11.63 12.98
CA GLN A 111 8.25 -12.05 13.15
C GLN A 111 9.06 -11.11 14.03
N CYS A 112 10.19 -11.58 14.50
CA CYS A 112 11.23 -10.73 15.07
C CYS A 112 12.10 -10.13 13.95
N PRO A 113 12.78 -8.99 14.19
CA PRO A 113 13.55 -8.33 13.15
C PRO A 113 14.80 -9.11 12.74
N ILE A 114 15.19 -8.96 11.49
CA ILE A 114 16.50 -9.37 10.97
C ILE A 114 17.54 -8.39 11.52
N LYS A 115 18.38 -8.86 12.43
CA LYS A 115 19.44 -8.04 13.06
C LYS A 115 20.52 -7.66 12.06
N PRO A 116 21.30 -6.59 12.32
CA PRO A 116 22.51 -6.27 11.55
C PRO A 116 23.42 -7.48 11.36
N GLY A 117 23.81 -7.79 10.12
CA GLY A 117 24.59 -8.96 9.74
C GLY A 117 23.79 -10.26 9.55
N GLY A 118 22.50 -10.26 9.92
CA GLY A 118 21.60 -11.42 9.74
C GLY A 118 20.95 -11.48 8.38
N SER A 119 20.22 -12.57 8.14
CA SER A 119 19.39 -12.75 6.94
C SER A 119 18.16 -13.60 7.24
N TYR A 120 17.12 -13.43 6.42
CA TYR A 120 15.90 -14.23 6.44
C TYR A 120 15.38 -14.40 5.02
N THR A 121 14.75 -15.55 4.72
CA THR A 121 14.15 -15.80 3.41
C THR A 121 12.63 -15.84 3.51
N TYR A 122 11.96 -14.84 3.00
CA TYR A 122 10.51 -14.82 2.85
C TYR A 122 10.11 -15.79 1.74
N ARG A 123 9.06 -16.62 1.99
CA ARG A 123 8.55 -17.62 1.05
C ARG A 123 7.03 -17.59 1.09
N PHE A 124 6.41 -17.32 -0.05
CA PHE A 124 4.95 -17.27 -0.17
C PHE A 124 4.51 -17.38 -1.63
N THR A 125 3.27 -17.81 -1.86
CA THR A 125 2.65 -17.89 -3.18
C THR A 125 1.63 -16.77 -3.34
N ILE A 126 1.58 -16.18 -4.54
CA ILE A 126 0.57 -15.18 -4.90
C ILE A 126 -0.68 -15.90 -5.39
N GLU A 127 -1.78 -15.79 -4.67
CA GLU A 127 -3.02 -16.48 -5.02
C GLU A 127 -4.20 -15.51 -5.16
N GLY A 128 -4.82 -15.52 -6.35
CA GLY A 128 -6.06 -14.78 -6.62
C GLY A 128 -5.93 -13.26 -6.67
N GLN A 129 -4.70 -12.73 -6.80
CA GLN A 129 -4.42 -11.29 -6.88
C GLN A 129 -3.74 -10.97 -8.21
N GLU A 130 -4.14 -9.86 -8.86
CA GLU A 130 -3.60 -9.40 -10.14
C GLU A 130 -3.63 -7.87 -10.20
N GLY A 131 -2.49 -7.26 -10.56
CA GLY A 131 -2.35 -5.81 -10.60
C GLY A 131 -1.10 -5.32 -9.90
N THR A 132 -1.19 -4.19 -9.24
CA THR A 132 -0.06 -3.53 -8.60
C THR A 132 -0.17 -3.60 -7.09
N LEU A 133 0.84 -4.17 -6.47
CA LEU A 133 1.17 -4.07 -5.05
C LEU A 133 2.58 -3.49 -4.89
N TRP A 134 3.11 -3.53 -3.69
CA TRP A 134 4.45 -3.06 -3.41
C TRP A 134 5.03 -3.75 -2.16
N TRP A 135 6.31 -3.59 -1.92
CA TRP A 135 6.99 -4.10 -0.74
C TRP A 135 7.73 -2.96 -0.05
N HIS A 136 7.88 -3.05 1.26
CA HIS A 136 8.59 -2.03 2.03
C HIS A 136 9.09 -2.56 3.38
N ALA A 137 10.06 -1.85 3.97
CA ALA A 137 10.44 -2.11 5.35
C ALA A 137 9.26 -1.84 6.31
N HIS A 138 9.09 -2.71 7.30
CA HIS A 138 8.07 -2.55 8.34
C HIS A 138 8.72 -2.48 9.72
N SER A 139 9.82 -1.75 9.80
CA SER A 139 10.62 -1.46 11.00
C SER A 139 10.90 0.02 11.06
N SER A 140 10.28 0.74 11.99
CA SER A 140 10.43 2.19 12.15
C SER A 140 10.27 2.93 10.80
N TRP A 141 10.94 4.06 10.59
CA TRP A 141 10.88 4.86 9.36
C TRP A 141 11.85 4.41 8.26
N LEU A 142 12.34 3.17 8.28
CA LEU A 142 13.12 2.61 7.16
C LEU A 142 12.32 2.58 5.85
N ARG A 143 10.99 2.55 5.91
CA ARG A 143 10.12 2.64 4.74
C ARG A 143 10.34 3.91 3.91
N ALA A 144 10.90 4.98 4.48
CA ALA A 144 11.23 6.20 3.74
C ALA A 144 12.12 5.94 2.51
N THR A 145 12.96 4.90 2.56
CA THR A 145 13.94 4.60 1.51
C THR A 145 14.05 3.12 1.15
N VAL A 146 13.41 2.23 1.91
CA VAL A 146 13.42 0.77 1.69
C VAL A 146 12.05 0.34 1.22
N TYR A 147 11.80 0.46 -0.08
CA TYR A 147 10.53 0.10 -0.74
C TYR A 147 10.75 -0.13 -2.24
N GLY A 148 9.81 -0.87 -2.86
CA GLY A 148 9.78 -1.10 -4.31
C GLY A 148 8.46 -1.67 -4.77
N ALA A 149 8.22 -1.70 -6.08
CA ALA A 149 7.00 -2.22 -6.68
C ALA A 149 6.97 -3.75 -6.68
N LEU A 150 5.77 -4.31 -6.56
CA LEU A 150 5.45 -5.72 -6.82
C LEU A 150 4.32 -5.77 -7.86
N ILE A 151 4.64 -6.24 -9.05
CA ILE A 151 3.71 -6.31 -10.17
C ILE A 151 3.26 -7.76 -10.34
N ILE A 152 1.96 -7.98 -10.26
CA ILE A 152 1.34 -9.28 -10.41
C ILE A 152 0.60 -9.29 -11.75
N HIS A 153 1.16 -9.99 -12.72
CA HIS A 153 0.54 -10.21 -14.02
C HIS A 153 -0.58 -11.26 -13.91
N PRO A 154 -1.55 -11.27 -14.84
CA PRO A 154 -2.50 -12.35 -14.96
C PRO A 154 -1.81 -13.73 -14.99
N ARG A 155 -2.54 -14.76 -14.60
CA ARG A 155 -2.06 -16.14 -14.71
C ARG A 155 -1.53 -16.39 -16.14
N LYS A 156 -0.45 -17.15 -16.25
CA LYS A 156 0.17 -17.43 -17.57
C LYS A 156 -0.88 -17.95 -18.56
N GLY A 157 -1.01 -17.24 -19.70
CA GLY A 157 -1.99 -17.53 -20.73
C GLY A 157 -3.33 -16.82 -20.59
N GLU A 158 -3.60 -16.14 -19.49
CA GLU A 158 -4.80 -15.33 -19.32
C GLU A 158 -4.55 -13.87 -19.75
N PRO A 159 -5.50 -13.23 -20.44
CA PRO A 159 -5.36 -11.83 -20.83
C PRO A 159 -5.79 -10.89 -19.70
N TYR A 160 -5.36 -9.64 -19.77
CA TYR A 160 -5.97 -8.57 -18.97
C TYR A 160 -7.47 -8.40 -19.31
N PRO A 161 -8.33 -7.99 -18.37
CA PRO A 161 -9.74 -7.69 -18.66
C PRO A 161 -9.95 -6.35 -19.40
N PHE A 162 -8.87 -5.73 -19.85
CA PHE A 162 -8.82 -4.51 -20.65
C PHE A 162 -7.81 -4.69 -21.80
N PRO A 163 -7.81 -3.83 -22.83
CA PRO A 163 -6.87 -3.95 -23.94
C PRO A 163 -5.42 -4.00 -23.46
N LYS A 164 -4.66 -4.97 -23.95
CA LYS A 164 -3.26 -5.17 -23.55
C LYS A 164 -2.46 -3.88 -23.81
N PRO A 165 -1.80 -3.32 -22.78
CA PRO A 165 -0.98 -2.12 -22.96
C PRO A 165 0.27 -2.45 -23.78
N ALA A 166 0.75 -1.46 -24.54
CA ALA A 166 2.01 -1.60 -25.30
C ALA A 166 3.22 -1.62 -24.35
N ARG A 167 3.10 -1.00 -23.18
CA ARG A 167 4.12 -0.96 -22.13
C ARG A 167 3.48 -0.73 -20.78
N GLU A 168 4.12 -1.22 -19.72
CA GLU A 168 3.76 -1.00 -18.33
C GLU A 168 4.91 -0.29 -17.62
N THR A 169 4.59 0.65 -16.73
CA THR A 169 5.61 1.45 -16.04
C THR A 169 5.16 1.74 -14.61
N PRO A 170 5.91 1.28 -13.60
CA PRO A 170 5.69 1.68 -12.22
C PRO A 170 5.98 3.18 -12.02
N ILE A 171 5.07 3.85 -11.31
CA ILE A 171 5.18 5.25 -10.89
C ILE A 171 5.09 5.25 -9.38
N VAL A 172 6.24 5.26 -8.71
CA VAL A 172 6.31 5.19 -7.26
C VAL A 172 6.45 6.61 -6.71
N LEU A 173 5.40 7.07 -6.03
CA LEU A 173 5.37 8.35 -5.32
C LEU A 173 5.97 8.15 -3.93
N GLY A 174 6.87 9.01 -3.50
CA GLY A 174 7.55 8.90 -2.22
C GLY A 174 7.86 10.25 -1.60
N GLU A 175 8.47 10.22 -0.42
CA GLU A 175 8.95 11.39 0.31
C GLU A 175 10.46 11.31 0.50
N TRP A 176 11.11 12.46 0.58
CA TRP A 176 12.55 12.58 0.82
C TRP A 176 12.84 13.56 1.96
N TRP A 177 13.70 13.15 2.87
CA TRP A 177 14.28 13.99 3.93
C TRP A 177 15.78 14.18 3.66
N ASP A 178 16.26 15.41 3.80
CA ASP A 178 17.69 15.71 3.85
C ASP A 178 18.37 15.21 5.14
N ALA A 179 17.57 14.93 6.16
CA ALA A 179 17.97 14.28 7.39
C ALA A 179 17.78 12.75 7.31
N ASN A 180 18.45 12.00 8.19
CA ASN A 180 18.18 10.57 8.35
C ASN A 180 16.75 10.37 8.93
N PRO A 181 15.82 9.71 8.22
CA PRO A 181 14.43 9.54 8.68
C PRO A 181 14.32 8.84 10.05
N ILE A 182 15.24 7.93 10.36
CA ILE A 182 15.27 7.26 11.67
C ILE A 182 15.59 8.24 12.79
N ASP A 183 16.49 9.20 12.56
CA ASP A 183 16.79 10.23 13.55
C ASP A 183 15.64 11.23 13.70
N VAL A 184 14.94 11.54 12.61
CA VAL A 184 13.73 12.40 12.63
C VAL A 184 12.66 11.81 13.55
N ILE A 185 12.30 10.53 13.35
CA ILE A 185 11.26 9.91 14.21
C ILE A 185 11.77 9.64 15.63
N ARG A 186 13.03 9.26 15.80
CA ARG A 186 13.62 9.08 17.13
C ARG A 186 13.56 10.36 17.95
N GLN A 187 13.89 11.52 17.36
CA GLN A 187 13.80 12.81 18.02
C GLN A 187 12.37 13.16 18.39
N ALA A 188 11.40 12.94 17.50
CA ALA A 188 9.98 13.13 17.76
C ALA A 188 9.49 12.24 18.92
N THR A 189 9.90 10.97 18.92
CA THR A 189 9.57 10.01 19.98
C THR A 189 10.15 10.44 21.35
N ILE A 190 11.41 10.92 21.40
CA ILE A 190 12.03 11.41 22.63
C ILE A 190 11.30 12.64 23.16
N THR A 191 11.07 13.62 22.30
CA THR A 191 10.45 14.92 22.70
C THR A 191 8.94 14.84 22.88
N GLY A 192 8.26 13.85 22.31
CA GLY A 192 6.80 13.76 22.25
C GLY A 192 6.15 14.74 21.29
N ALA A 193 6.94 15.44 20.47
CA ALA A 193 6.47 16.34 19.42
C ALA A 193 6.11 15.57 18.12
N ALA A 194 5.51 16.29 17.17
CA ALA A 194 5.40 15.80 15.79
C ALA A 194 6.79 15.82 15.12
N PRO A 195 7.10 14.85 14.24
CA PRO A 195 8.33 14.86 13.46
C PRO A 195 8.33 15.97 12.41
N ASN A 196 9.52 16.37 11.96
CA ASN A 196 9.65 17.25 10.81
C ASN A 196 9.08 16.59 9.56
N VAL A 197 8.39 17.38 8.74
CA VAL A 197 7.87 16.95 7.43
C VAL A 197 9.00 16.72 6.43
N SER A 198 8.71 16.04 5.32
CA SER A 198 9.66 15.82 4.22
C SER A 198 10.15 17.13 3.59
N ASP A 199 11.32 17.08 2.94
CA ASP A 199 11.91 18.20 2.21
C ASP A 199 11.46 18.22 0.75
N ALA A 200 11.01 17.09 0.21
CA ALA A 200 10.42 16.98 -1.13
C ALA A 200 9.63 15.69 -1.31
N PHE A 201 8.61 15.71 -2.18
CA PHE A 201 8.06 14.52 -2.78
C PHE A 201 8.94 14.03 -3.93
N THR A 202 8.79 12.75 -4.28
CA THR A 202 9.53 12.11 -5.38
C THR A 202 8.62 11.30 -6.29
N ILE A 203 8.99 11.20 -7.56
CA ILE A 203 8.46 10.20 -8.51
C ILE A 203 9.61 9.27 -8.90
N ASN A 204 9.49 7.98 -8.62
CA ASN A 204 10.54 6.98 -8.79
C ASN A 204 11.87 7.42 -8.12
N GLY A 205 11.74 7.96 -6.90
CA GLY A 205 12.87 8.42 -6.10
C GLY A 205 13.51 9.73 -6.56
N GLN A 206 12.97 10.41 -7.57
CA GLN A 206 13.49 11.67 -8.10
C GLN A 206 12.53 12.83 -7.77
N PRO A 207 13.02 13.96 -7.21
CA PRO A 207 12.17 15.08 -6.82
C PRO A 207 11.68 15.92 -8.00
N GLY A 208 12.26 15.74 -9.19
CA GLY A 208 11.90 16.51 -10.38
C GLY A 208 12.70 17.80 -10.54
N ASP A 209 12.23 18.74 -11.34
CA ASP A 209 13.00 19.93 -11.77
C ASP A 209 12.46 21.26 -11.23
N LEU A 210 11.49 21.27 -10.31
CA LEU A 210 10.86 22.50 -9.80
C LEU A 210 11.58 23.12 -8.59
N TYR A 211 12.51 22.43 -7.95
CA TYR A 211 13.20 22.98 -6.77
C TYR A 211 14.45 23.80 -7.15
N ARG A 212 14.84 24.71 -6.25
CA ARG A 212 15.81 25.78 -6.56
C ARG A 212 17.17 25.28 -7.06
N CYS A 213 17.70 24.21 -6.51
CA CYS A 213 19.02 23.74 -6.90
C CYS A 213 19.05 23.03 -8.27
N SER A 214 17.92 22.56 -8.77
CA SER A 214 17.82 22.01 -10.14
C SER A 214 18.13 23.07 -11.20
N SER A 215 17.89 24.35 -10.91
CA SER A 215 18.17 25.49 -11.80
C SER A 215 19.61 25.99 -11.70
N GLN A 216 20.33 25.71 -10.61
CA GLN A 216 21.75 26.13 -10.41
C GLN A 216 22.75 25.26 -11.17
N GLY A 217 22.44 24.01 -11.48
CA GLY A 217 23.24 23.13 -12.34
C GLY A 217 23.36 23.59 -13.78
N LYS A 218 22.56 24.57 -14.21
CA LYS A 218 22.55 25.11 -15.58
C LYS A 218 23.71 26.03 -15.92
N ASN A 219 24.55 26.42 -14.96
CA ASN A 219 25.69 27.35 -15.17
C ASN A 219 27.04 26.65 -15.34
N PHE A 220 27.12 25.32 -15.32
CA PHE A 220 28.35 24.60 -15.65
C PHE A 220 28.45 24.46 -17.18
N ARG A 221 29.03 25.47 -17.86
CA ARG A 221 29.53 25.33 -19.22
C ARG A 221 30.71 24.38 -19.22
N SER A 222 30.49 23.10 -19.53
CA SER A 222 31.55 22.27 -20.06
C SER A 222 31.81 22.68 -21.52
N LEU A 223 32.96 23.27 -21.77
CA LEU A 223 33.37 23.82 -23.03
C LEU A 223 33.88 22.79 -24.06
N ASN A 224 33.70 21.50 -23.86
CA ASN A 224 34.17 20.48 -24.82
C ASN A 224 33.27 19.25 -24.85
N SER A 225 32.18 19.28 -25.60
CA SER A 225 31.66 18.09 -26.30
C SER A 225 30.62 18.49 -27.36
N ALA A 226 30.84 18.00 -28.58
CA ALA A 226 29.97 18.20 -29.74
C ALA A 226 28.73 17.30 -29.58
N ALA A 227 27.70 17.80 -28.96
CA ALA A 227 26.24 17.59 -29.09
C ALA A 227 25.55 18.13 -27.83
N PRO A 228 24.73 19.18 -27.91
CA PRO A 228 23.92 19.58 -26.76
C PRO A 228 22.73 18.64 -26.65
N ARG A 229 22.86 17.51 -25.96
CA ARG A 229 21.71 16.91 -25.33
C ARG A 229 21.22 17.94 -24.32
N LEU A 230 19.95 18.36 -24.42
CA LEU A 230 19.26 19.05 -23.35
C LEU A 230 19.32 18.10 -22.15
N GLN A 231 20.27 18.35 -21.27
CA GLN A 231 20.44 17.61 -20.03
C GLN A 231 19.32 18.10 -19.13
N PHE A 232 18.14 17.42 -19.19
CA PHE A 232 17.24 17.44 -18.07
C PHE A 232 18.03 16.87 -16.90
N ASP A 233 17.94 17.54 -15.77
CA ASP A 233 18.72 17.20 -14.59
C ASP A 233 18.58 15.70 -14.29
N ALA A 234 19.66 15.07 -13.86
CA ALA A 234 19.70 13.67 -13.43
C ALA A 234 18.66 13.32 -12.34
N ASP A 235 17.94 14.33 -11.85
CA ASP A 235 16.96 14.28 -10.77
C ASP A 235 15.49 14.23 -11.26
N THR A 236 15.24 14.03 -12.58
CA THR A 236 13.88 13.96 -13.15
C THR A 236 13.64 12.64 -13.86
N THR A 237 12.58 11.93 -13.46
CA THR A 237 12.15 10.68 -14.09
C THR A 237 11.54 10.97 -15.48
N ILE A 238 11.91 10.18 -16.50
CA ILE A 238 11.34 10.27 -17.86
C ILE A 238 10.65 8.94 -18.17
N VAL A 239 9.38 9.03 -18.55
CA VAL A 239 8.56 7.90 -19.03
C VAL A 239 8.28 8.09 -20.51
N HIS A 240 8.70 7.13 -21.33
CA HIS A 240 8.51 7.17 -22.77
C HIS A 240 7.18 6.55 -23.19
N VAL A 241 6.45 7.23 -24.09
CA VAL A 241 5.21 6.75 -24.68
C VAL A 241 5.26 6.91 -26.21
N ASN A 242 4.53 6.04 -26.91
CA ASN A 242 4.42 6.09 -28.36
C ASN A 242 3.07 6.72 -28.77
N ALA A 243 3.10 7.54 -29.81
CA ALA A 243 1.87 8.10 -30.37
C ALA A 243 0.92 6.98 -30.83
N GLY A 244 -0.37 7.11 -30.50
CA GLY A 244 -1.41 6.14 -30.85
C GLY A 244 -1.45 4.88 -29.98
N GLN A 245 -0.47 4.66 -29.08
CA GLN A 245 -0.44 3.47 -28.21
C GLN A 245 -0.98 3.78 -26.81
N THR A 246 -1.54 2.75 -26.18
CA THR A 246 -1.98 2.81 -24.79
C THR A 246 -0.90 2.17 -23.90
N HIS A 247 -0.54 2.86 -22.82
CA HIS A 247 0.43 2.43 -21.81
C HIS A 247 -0.26 2.30 -20.47
N LEU A 248 0.23 1.39 -19.62
CA LEU A 248 -0.26 1.22 -18.26
C LEU A 248 0.74 1.87 -17.29
N LEU A 249 0.28 2.89 -16.55
CA LEU A 249 1.01 3.45 -15.43
C LEU A 249 0.51 2.76 -14.15
N ARG A 250 1.44 2.17 -13.40
CA ARG A 250 1.18 1.48 -12.14
C ARG A 250 1.57 2.39 -10.99
N VAL A 251 0.61 3.19 -10.53
CA VAL A 251 0.87 4.28 -9.57
C VAL A 251 0.77 3.75 -8.15
N ILE A 252 1.82 3.94 -7.36
CA ILE A 252 1.98 3.48 -5.98
C ILE A 252 2.24 4.70 -5.11
N ASN A 253 1.52 4.88 -4.00
CA ASN A 253 1.90 5.86 -2.99
C ASN A 253 2.69 5.18 -1.87
N ALA A 254 4.02 5.28 -1.95
CA ALA A 254 4.98 4.80 -0.96
C ALA A 254 5.42 5.89 0.05
N ALA A 255 4.79 7.06 0.04
CA ALA A 255 5.07 8.13 1.01
C ALA A 255 4.84 7.63 2.45
N LEU A 256 5.62 8.15 3.41
CA LEU A 256 5.44 7.82 4.83
C LEU A 256 4.17 8.44 5.40
N ASN A 257 3.98 9.75 5.15
CA ASN A 257 3.00 10.52 5.89
C ASN A 257 2.08 11.39 5.02
N GLN A 258 2.19 11.28 3.67
CA GLN A 258 1.45 12.20 2.82
C GLN A 258 0.58 11.49 1.78
N GLN A 259 -0.69 11.84 1.77
CA GLN A 259 -1.61 11.51 0.69
C GLN A 259 -1.33 12.43 -0.50
N LEU A 260 -1.41 11.90 -1.72
CA LEU A 260 -0.97 12.61 -2.92
C LEU A 260 -2.02 12.60 -4.02
N PHE A 261 -2.28 13.79 -4.59
CA PHE A 261 -2.89 13.91 -5.91
C PHE A 261 -1.82 13.69 -6.98
N PHE A 262 -2.18 12.96 -8.03
CA PHE A 262 -1.32 12.74 -9.21
C PHE A 262 -2.10 13.02 -10.49
N SER A 263 -1.45 13.67 -11.45
CA SER A 263 -2.03 14.02 -12.74
C SER A 263 -0.97 14.09 -13.84
N VAL A 264 -1.39 13.96 -15.10
CA VAL A 264 -0.55 14.09 -16.30
C VAL A 264 -1.10 15.19 -17.20
N ALA A 265 -0.25 16.14 -17.58
CA ALA A 265 -0.66 17.29 -18.38
C ALA A 265 -1.31 16.87 -19.71
N ASN A 266 -2.47 17.43 -20.02
CA ASN A 266 -3.23 17.24 -21.26
C ASN A 266 -3.66 15.78 -21.54
N HIS A 267 -3.51 14.86 -20.58
CA HIS A 267 -3.92 13.46 -20.74
C HIS A 267 -5.02 13.10 -19.77
N HIS A 268 -5.89 12.21 -20.22
CA HIS A 268 -6.85 11.53 -19.35
C HIS A 268 -6.28 10.21 -18.86
N LEU A 269 -6.64 9.85 -17.63
CA LEU A 269 -6.27 8.62 -16.96
C LEU A 269 -7.49 7.70 -16.90
N THR A 270 -7.43 6.53 -17.55
CA THR A 270 -8.49 5.54 -17.42
C THR A 270 -8.09 4.55 -16.33
N VAL A 271 -8.74 4.64 -15.17
CA VAL A 271 -8.52 3.75 -14.03
C VAL A 271 -9.06 2.37 -14.36
N VAL A 272 -8.25 1.33 -14.17
CA VAL A 272 -8.60 -0.07 -14.47
C VAL A 272 -8.33 -1.04 -13.32
N GLY A 273 -7.61 -0.60 -12.27
CA GLY A 273 -7.30 -1.42 -11.10
C GLY A 273 -6.87 -0.57 -9.92
N ALA A 274 -6.99 -1.13 -8.72
CA ALA A 274 -6.46 -0.61 -7.47
C ALA A 274 -6.17 -1.76 -6.50
N ASP A 275 -5.05 -1.68 -5.75
CA ASP A 275 -4.63 -2.65 -4.74
C ASP A 275 -4.74 -4.11 -5.25
N ALA A 276 -4.17 -4.38 -6.44
CA ALA A 276 -4.19 -5.68 -7.12
C ALA A 276 -5.60 -6.27 -7.36
N SER A 277 -6.60 -5.41 -7.51
CA SER A 277 -7.97 -5.77 -7.90
C SER A 277 -8.39 -4.98 -9.13
N TYR A 278 -8.98 -5.63 -10.11
CA TYR A 278 -9.49 -4.94 -11.28
C TYR A 278 -10.74 -4.11 -10.94
N LEU A 279 -10.88 -3.00 -11.64
CA LEU A 279 -12.00 -2.09 -11.48
C LEU A 279 -12.79 -1.95 -12.80
N LYS A 280 -14.06 -1.57 -12.68
CA LYS A 280 -14.84 -1.07 -13.80
C LYS A 280 -14.18 0.18 -14.35
N PRO A 281 -13.73 0.21 -15.62
CA PRO A 281 -12.97 1.32 -16.15
C PRO A 281 -13.75 2.64 -16.09
N PHE A 282 -13.09 3.70 -15.60
CA PHE A 282 -13.61 5.07 -15.68
C PHE A 282 -12.45 6.04 -15.94
N THR A 283 -12.78 7.20 -16.51
CA THR A 283 -11.79 8.18 -16.92
C THR A 283 -11.81 9.41 -16.01
N THR A 284 -10.62 9.86 -15.60
CA THR A 284 -10.42 11.04 -14.77
C THR A 284 -9.19 11.83 -15.24
N SER A 285 -9.06 13.06 -14.79
CA SER A 285 -7.84 13.88 -15.00
C SER A 285 -6.88 13.85 -13.82
N VAL A 286 -7.34 13.37 -12.65
CA VAL A 286 -6.57 13.32 -11.40
C VAL A 286 -6.94 12.07 -10.62
N ILE A 287 -5.95 11.44 -10.00
CA ILE A 287 -6.14 10.38 -9.01
C ILE A 287 -5.65 10.85 -7.65
N MET A 288 -6.20 10.30 -6.58
CA MET A 288 -5.77 10.53 -5.20
C MET A 288 -5.43 9.19 -4.56
N LEU A 289 -4.24 9.11 -3.95
CA LEU A 289 -3.79 7.91 -3.25
C LEU A 289 -3.33 8.28 -1.83
N GLY A 290 -3.85 7.57 -0.84
CA GLY A 290 -3.25 7.52 0.49
C GLY A 290 -1.97 6.66 0.49
N PRO A 291 -1.05 6.85 1.46
CA PRO A 291 0.05 5.92 1.68
C PRO A 291 -0.46 4.47 1.78
N GLY A 292 0.22 3.56 1.10
CA GLY A 292 -0.18 2.16 0.98
C GLY A 292 -1.04 1.86 -0.27
N GLN A 293 -1.77 2.82 -0.79
CA GLN A 293 -2.68 2.61 -1.91
C GLN A 293 -1.96 2.54 -3.26
N THR A 294 -2.48 1.70 -4.16
CA THR A 294 -2.06 1.64 -5.56
C THR A 294 -3.23 1.91 -6.50
N THR A 295 -2.93 2.36 -7.70
CA THR A 295 -3.93 2.56 -8.77
C THR A 295 -3.30 2.32 -10.14
N ASP A 296 -3.91 1.43 -10.92
CA ASP A 296 -3.52 1.12 -12.28
C ASP A 296 -4.30 1.98 -13.27
N VAL A 297 -3.61 2.76 -14.08
CA VAL A 297 -4.22 3.68 -15.05
C VAL A 297 -3.69 3.48 -16.45
N LEU A 298 -4.59 3.38 -17.42
CA LEU A 298 -4.25 3.42 -18.84
C LEU A 298 -4.13 4.88 -19.28
N ILE A 299 -3.07 5.18 -20.01
CA ILE A 299 -2.84 6.45 -20.68
C ILE A 299 -2.62 6.21 -22.18
N THR A 300 -3.31 6.95 -23.03
CA THR A 300 -3.15 6.84 -24.47
C THR A 300 -2.33 7.99 -25.00
N GLY A 301 -1.34 7.71 -25.83
CA GLY A 301 -0.51 8.69 -26.50
C GLY A 301 -1.27 9.40 -27.63
N ASN A 302 -2.29 10.18 -27.29
CA ASN A 302 -3.20 10.86 -28.22
C ASN A 302 -2.98 12.37 -28.33
N GLN A 303 -1.89 12.87 -27.75
CA GLN A 303 -1.51 14.28 -27.84
C GLN A 303 -0.44 14.49 -28.92
N LEU A 304 -0.17 15.74 -29.24
CA LEU A 304 0.94 16.09 -30.13
C LEU A 304 2.26 15.54 -29.57
N PRO A 305 3.14 14.94 -30.40
CA PRO A 305 4.42 14.44 -29.93
C PRO A 305 5.27 15.56 -29.31
N ALA A 306 5.36 15.51 -27.98
CA ALA A 306 6.06 16.52 -27.16
C ALA A 306 6.41 15.89 -25.79
N ARG A 307 6.88 16.73 -24.88
CA ARG A 307 7.06 16.42 -23.45
C ARG A 307 5.92 17.04 -22.66
N TYR A 308 5.46 16.29 -21.65
CA TYR A 308 4.37 16.69 -20.77
C TYR A 308 4.78 16.42 -19.33
N TYR A 309 4.47 17.30 -18.39
CA TYR A 309 4.69 17.01 -16.99
C TYR A 309 3.68 15.96 -16.48
N MET A 310 4.20 15.00 -15.74
CA MET A 310 3.49 14.28 -14.70
C MET A 310 3.81 14.98 -13.38
N ALA A 311 2.84 15.19 -12.51
CA ALA A 311 3.08 15.89 -11.26
C ALA A 311 2.27 15.31 -10.11
N ALA A 312 2.85 15.34 -8.90
CA ALA A 312 2.18 14.99 -7.67
C ALA A 312 2.38 16.06 -6.60
N ARG A 313 1.34 16.29 -5.78
CA ARG A 313 1.35 17.20 -4.65
C ARG A 313 0.44 16.70 -3.53
N ALA A 314 0.62 17.25 -2.33
CA ALA A 314 -0.12 16.87 -1.15
C ALA A 314 -1.64 17.02 -1.28
N TYR A 315 -2.38 16.04 -0.75
CA TYR A 315 -3.69 16.21 -0.17
C TYR A 315 -3.51 16.22 1.35
N ALA A 316 -3.63 17.38 1.99
CA ALA A 316 -3.45 17.60 3.41
C ALA A 316 -4.79 18.01 4.02
N SER A 317 -5.43 17.10 4.74
CA SER A 317 -6.77 17.29 5.31
C SER A 317 -6.75 17.84 6.74
N ALA A 318 -5.65 17.68 7.48
CA ALA A 318 -5.49 18.15 8.85
C ALA A 318 -5.32 19.67 8.88
N GLN A 319 -6.26 20.37 9.50
CA GLN A 319 -6.21 21.83 9.59
C GLN A 319 -5.11 22.29 10.57
N GLY A 320 -4.26 23.22 10.11
CA GLY A 320 -3.20 23.81 10.93
C GLY A 320 -2.00 22.90 11.20
N ALA A 321 -2.00 21.64 10.72
CA ALA A 321 -0.85 20.77 10.78
C ALA A 321 0.16 21.15 9.68
N PRO A 322 1.48 21.18 9.98
CA PRO A 322 2.49 21.37 8.96
C PRO A 322 2.53 20.16 8.01
N PHE A 323 2.74 20.42 6.72
CA PHE A 323 2.92 19.40 5.70
C PHE A 323 3.91 19.87 4.65
N ASP A 324 4.49 18.94 3.88
CA ASP A 324 5.32 19.28 2.73
C ASP A 324 4.44 19.88 1.62
N ASN A 325 4.68 21.15 1.29
CA ASN A 325 3.93 21.88 0.25
C ASN A 325 4.65 21.90 -1.09
N THR A 326 5.63 21.06 -1.29
CA THR A 326 6.33 20.93 -2.58
C THR A 326 5.46 20.22 -3.62
N THR A 327 5.87 20.30 -4.87
CA THR A 327 5.28 19.54 -5.97
C THR A 327 6.41 18.83 -6.69
N THR A 328 6.33 17.51 -6.77
CA THR A 328 7.28 16.70 -7.53
C THR A 328 6.83 16.55 -8.97
N THR A 329 7.81 16.40 -9.90
CA THR A 329 7.57 16.26 -11.32
C THR A 329 8.33 15.09 -11.93
N ALA A 330 7.74 14.55 -13.00
CA ALA A 330 8.38 13.67 -13.97
C ALA A 330 7.94 14.06 -15.38
N ILE A 331 8.60 13.53 -16.40
CA ILE A 331 8.31 13.84 -17.79
C ILE A 331 7.71 12.63 -18.49
N LEU A 332 6.53 12.82 -19.08
CA LEU A 332 5.99 11.92 -20.10
C LEU A 332 6.52 12.40 -21.46
N GLU A 333 7.37 11.60 -22.10
CA GLU A 333 8.01 11.95 -23.38
C GLU A 333 7.50 11.07 -24.51
N TYR A 334 7.00 11.67 -25.56
CA TYR A 334 6.66 10.95 -26.79
C TYR A 334 7.93 10.56 -27.54
N SER A 335 8.05 9.31 -27.96
CA SER A 335 9.24 8.79 -28.67
C SER A 335 9.54 9.52 -29.98
N THR A 336 8.53 10.17 -30.57
CA THR A 336 8.65 10.99 -31.80
C THR A 336 8.65 12.49 -31.52
N ALA A 337 8.81 12.90 -30.23
CA ALA A 337 8.86 14.32 -29.88
C ALA A 337 10.03 15.00 -30.62
N PRO A 338 9.80 16.13 -31.31
CA PRO A 338 10.87 16.82 -32.00
C PRO A 338 11.90 17.35 -30.99
N CYS A 339 13.18 17.20 -31.30
CA CYS A 339 14.22 17.87 -30.55
C CYS A 339 14.04 19.39 -30.66
N PRO A 340 13.95 20.11 -29.54
CA PRO A 340 13.88 21.58 -29.62
C PRO A 340 15.05 22.15 -30.39
N ALA A 341 14.81 23.11 -31.27
CA ALA A 341 15.88 23.80 -31.96
C ALA A 341 16.84 24.44 -30.94
N LYS A 342 18.14 24.50 -31.29
CA LYS A 342 19.20 25.00 -30.42
C LYS A 342 18.82 26.38 -29.85
N GLY A 343 18.69 26.49 -28.53
CA GLY A 343 18.39 27.75 -27.83
C GLY A 343 16.91 27.98 -27.50
N ILE A 344 15.97 27.18 -28.02
CA ILE A 344 14.55 27.31 -27.68
C ILE A 344 14.25 26.41 -26.49
N LYS A 345 13.95 27.00 -25.33
CA LYS A 345 13.41 26.31 -24.16
C LYS A 345 11.88 26.26 -24.27
N ILE A 346 11.34 25.15 -24.70
CA ILE A 346 9.89 24.91 -24.58
C ILE A 346 9.69 24.22 -23.24
N SER A 347 9.05 24.90 -22.29
CA SER A 347 8.62 24.27 -21.03
C SER A 347 7.46 23.31 -21.35
N PRO A 348 7.51 22.05 -20.88
CA PRO A 348 6.38 21.14 -21.04
C PRO A 348 5.10 21.72 -20.39
N PRO A 349 3.91 21.45 -20.93
CA PRO A 349 2.65 21.79 -20.26
C PRO A 349 2.59 21.16 -18.87
N PHE A 350 2.04 21.90 -17.90
CA PHE A 350 1.89 21.45 -16.52
C PHE A 350 0.44 21.01 -16.25
N PRO A 351 0.19 19.91 -15.49
CA PRO A 351 -1.16 19.46 -15.20
C PRO A 351 -1.85 20.38 -14.19
N LEU A 352 -3.16 20.50 -14.30
CA LEU A 352 -3.97 21.16 -13.27
C LEU A 352 -4.11 20.19 -12.07
N LEU A 353 -3.48 20.52 -10.96
CA LEU A 353 -3.61 19.78 -9.71
C LEU A 353 -4.62 20.46 -8.78
N PRO A 354 -5.43 19.69 -8.00
CA PRO A 354 -6.34 20.24 -7.00
C PRO A 354 -5.61 21.03 -5.92
N ALA A 355 -6.33 21.89 -5.19
CA ALA A 355 -5.79 22.49 -3.97
C ALA A 355 -5.44 21.41 -2.94
N TYR A 356 -4.45 21.66 -2.07
CA TYR A 356 -4.00 20.66 -1.08
C TYR A 356 -5.13 20.18 -0.13
N ASN A 357 -6.14 21.02 0.10
CA ASN A 357 -7.28 20.73 0.98
C ASN A 357 -8.58 20.39 0.22
N ASP A 358 -8.49 20.02 -1.05
CA ASP A 358 -9.66 19.68 -1.88
C ASP A 358 -10.19 18.29 -1.54
N THR A 359 -10.88 18.21 -0.40
CA THR A 359 -11.56 16.98 0.07
C THR A 359 -12.64 16.52 -0.91
N ALA A 360 -13.28 17.44 -1.64
CA ALA A 360 -14.33 17.08 -2.60
C ALA A 360 -13.77 16.26 -3.75
N THR A 361 -12.65 16.68 -4.35
CA THR A 361 -11.96 15.92 -5.41
C THR A 361 -11.43 14.59 -4.89
N ALA A 362 -10.82 14.55 -3.69
CA ALA A 362 -10.33 13.31 -3.09
C ALA A 362 -11.46 12.29 -2.87
N THR A 363 -12.58 12.73 -2.31
CA THR A 363 -13.75 11.88 -2.04
C THR A 363 -14.46 11.46 -3.34
N ALA A 364 -14.55 12.35 -4.33
CA ALA A 364 -15.13 12.01 -5.63
C ALA A 364 -14.35 10.89 -6.32
N PHE A 365 -13.01 10.90 -6.23
CA PHE A 365 -12.18 9.82 -6.76
C PHE A 365 -12.45 8.49 -6.04
N SER A 366 -12.40 8.47 -4.70
CA SER A 366 -12.69 7.26 -3.89
C SER A 366 -14.07 6.69 -4.23
N ASN A 367 -15.08 7.55 -4.29
CA ASN A 367 -16.46 7.16 -4.60
C ASN A 367 -16.70 6.71 -6.06
N SER A 368 -15.74 6.88 -6.95
CA SER A 368 -15.84 6.43 -8.35
C SER A 368 -15.39 4.99 -8.55
N LEU A 369 -14.70 4.41 -7.58
CA LEU A 369 -14.18 3.05 -7.66
C LEU A 369 -15.32 2.03 -7.59
N ARG A 370 -15.34 1.07 -8.52
CA ARG A 370 -16.33 -0.02 -8.58
C ARG A 370 -15.68 -1.31 -9.04
N SER A 371 -16.08 -2.43 -8.48
CA SER A 371 -15.73 -3.75 -9.03
C SER A 371 -16.26 -3.90 -10.46
N PRO A 372 -15.57 -4.63 -11.34
CA PRO A 372 -15.95 -4.71 -12.77
C PRO A 372 -17.25 -5.48 -13.01
N ARG A 373 -17.70 -6.26 -12.02
CA ARG A 373 -18.90 -7.09 -12.05
C ARG A 373 -19.53 -7.14 -10.66
N HIS A 374 -20.70 -7.72 -10.56
CA HIS A 374 -21.31 -8.06 -9.27
C HIS A 374 -20.38 -8.97 -8.47
N VAL A 375 -20.22 -8.65 -7.19
CA VAL A 375 -19.38 -9.40 -6.25
C VAL A 375 -20.20 -9.91 -5.07
N GLU A 376 -19.78 -11.01 -4.48
CA GLU A 376 -20.43 -11.59 -3.31
C GLU A 376 -19.94 -10.92 -2.03
N VAL A 377 -20.59 -9.83 -1.65
CA VAL A 377 -20.33 -9.16 -0.37
C VAL A 377 -21.05 -9.92 0.75
N PRO A 378 -20.40 -10.23 1.87
CA PRO A 378 -21.08 -10.84 3.02
C PRO A 378 -22.31 -10.03 3.44
N THR A 379 -23.50 -10.62 3.40
CA THR A 379 -24.77 -9.96 3.77
C THR A 379 -25.21 -10.31 5.19
N GLN A 380 -24.94 -11.53 5.64
CA GLN A 380 -25.05 -11.94 7.04
C GLN A 380 -23.72 -11.62 7.71
N ILE A 381 -23.75 -10.97 8.86
CA ILE A 381 -22.56 -10.53 9.59
C ILE A 381 -22.52 -11.26 10.93
N ASP A 382 -21.40 -11.94 11.19
CA ASP A 382 -21.14 -12.65 12.43
C ASP A 382 -20.48 -11.74 13.46
N GLU A 383 -19.57 -10.86 12.98
CA GLU A 383 -18.81 -9.89 13.80
C GLU A 383 -19.04 -8.48 13.28
N ASN A 384 -19.56 -7.59 14.13
CA ASN A 384 -19.85 -6.21 13.77
C ASN A 384 -19.09 -5.27 14.71
N LEU A 385 -17.99 -4.71 14.21
CA LEU A 385 -17.12 -3.83 14.96
C LEU A 385 -17.38 -2.37 14.60
N PHE A 386 -17.34 -1.50 15.61
CA PHE A 386 -17.33 -0.05 15.45
C PHE A 386 -16.02 0.49 16.04
N ILE A 387 -15.09 0.92 15.17
CA ILE A 387 -13.75 1.31 15.58
C ILE A 387 -13.54 2.79 15.31
N THR A 388 -13.35 3.56 16.39
CA THR A 388 -12.92 4.95 16.27
C THR A 388 -11.42 5.01 15.96
N VAL A 389 -11.05 5.91 15.06
CA VAL A 389 -9.66 6.15 14.61
C VAL A 389 -9.34 7.62 14.81
N GLY A 390 -8.24 7.91 15.48
CA GLY A 390 -7.86 9.31 15.66
C GLY A 390 -6.63 9.53 16.53
N LEU A 391 -6.23 10.79 16.56
CA LEU A 391 -5.11 11.27 17.34
C LEU A 391 -5.52 11.50 18.81
N GLY A 392 -4.54 11.73 19.66
CA GLY A 392 -4.73 12.03 21.07
C GLY A 392 -3.50 12.72 21.65
N LEU A 393 -3.57 13.07 22.93
CA LEU A 393 -2.46 13.67 23.65
C LEU A 393 -2.31 13.02 25.04
N ASN A 394 -1.16 12.44 25.30
CA ASN A 394 -0.82 11.93 26.62
C ASN A 394 -0.23 13.04 27.49
N ASN A 395 -0.62 13.05 28.76
CA ASN A 395 0.07 13.84 29.75
C ASN A 395 1.51 13.35 29.92
N CYS A 396 2.41 14.26 30.20
CA CYS A 396 3.78 13.88 30.50
C CYS A 396 3.87 13.16 31.85
N PRO A 397 4.76 12.17 31.99
CA PRO A 397 5.03 11.58 33.30
C PRO A 397 5.43 12.63 34.34
N ALA A 398 5.06 12.42 35.60
CA ALA A 398 5.48 13.30 36.68
C ALA A 398 7.02 13.38 36.75
N GLY A 399 7.56 14.61 36.81
CA GLY A 399 9.01 14.83 36.81
C GLY A 399 9.70 14.76 35.43
N ALA A 400 8.95 14.58 34.34
CA ALA A 400 9.51 14.63 33.00
C ALA A 400 10.09 16.02 32.69
N SER A 401 11.24 16.04 32.03
CA SER A 401 11.85 17.27 31.54
C SER A 401 10.96 17.94 30.47
N PRO A 402 10.83 19.29 30.48
CA PRO A 402 10.14 20.01 29.41
C PRO A 402 10.64 19.67 28.00
N GLN A 403 11.92 19.31 27.85
CA GLN A 403 12.51 18.87 26.58
C GLN A 403 11.90 17.56 26.05
N ASN A 404 11.32 16.74 26.92
CA ASN A 404 10.65 15.49 26.58
C ASN A 404 9.12 15.62 26.49
N CYS A 405 8.60 16.84 26.53
CA CYS A 405 7.18 17.20 26.58
C CYS A 405 6.86 18.35 25.63
N GLN A 406 7.26 18.20 24.37
CA GLN A 406 7.15 19.25 23.34
C GLN A 406 5.89 19.12 22.45
N GLY A 407 4.98 18.23 22.80
CA GLY A 407 3.65 18.21 22.18
C GLY A 407 2.81 19.43 22.61
N PRO A 408 1.64 19.64 22.01
CA PRO A 408 0.77 20.77 22.29
C PRO A 408 0.48 20.93 23.80
N ASN A 409 0.67 22.15 24.34
CA ASN A 409 0.49 22.46 25.76
C ASN A 409 1.32 21.59 26.74
N GLY A 410 2.52 21.20 26.40
CA GLY A 410 3.39 20.38 27.24
C GLY A 410 2.91 18.95 27.42
N THR A 411 2.45 18.34 26.33
CA THR A 411 1.98 16.95 26.25
C THR A 411 2.87 16.15 25.29
N ARG A 412 2.45 14.93 24.97
CA ARG A 412 3.05 14.05 23.98
C ARG A 412 1.98 13.55 23.01
N PHE A 413 2.29 13.53 21.72
CA PHE A 413 1.38 12.94 20.75
C PHE A 413 1.16 11.45 21.02
N THR A 414 -0.07 11.01 20.81
CA THR A 414 -0.49 9.62 20.78
C THR A 414 -1.62 9.45 19.76
N ALA A 415 -1.97 8.21 19.46
CA ALA A 415 -3.09 7.88 18.59
C ALA A 415 -3.73 6.57 19.04
N SER A 416 -4.98 6.31 18.68
CA SER A 416 -5.68 5.14 19.20
C SER A 416 -6.80 4.64 18.27
N MET A 417 -7.09 3.37 18.39
CA MET A 417 -8.32 2.73 17.93
C MET A 417 -9.15 2.34 19.15
N ASN A 418 -10.43 2.77 19.21
CA ASN A 418 -11.32 2.55 20.36
C ASN A 418 -10.70 2.88 21.70
N ASN A 419 -10.01 4.04 21.77
CA ASN A 419 -9.31 4.49 22.98
C ASN A 419 -8.16 3.57 23.45
N VAL A 420 -7.67 2.68 22.60
CA VAL A 420 -6.48 1.85 22.84
C VAL A 420 -5.35 2.32 21.95
N SER A 421 -4.29 2.87 22.56
CA SER A 421 -3.01 3.14 21.88
C SER A 421 -2.19 1.86 21.89
N PHE A 422 -1.95 1.31 20.72
CA PHE A 422 -1.29 0.00 20.57
C PHE A 422 0.18 0.08 20.99
N VAL A 423 0.61 -0.90 21.77
CA VAL A 423 2.01 -1.07 22.19
C VAL A 423 2.55 -2.34 21.56
N PHE A 424 3.61 -2.21 20.76
CA PHE A 424 4.30 -3.35 20.17
C PHE A 424 5.01 -4.16 21.26
N PRO A 425 4.93 -5.50 21.26
CA PRO A 425 5.74 -6.32 22.15
C PRO A 425 7.23 -6.21 21.78
N ALA A 426 8.11 -6.59 22.71
CA ALA A 426 9.55 -6.46 22.52
C ALA A 426 10.33 -7.78 22.49
N ASN A 427 9.80 -8.83 23.11
CA ASN A 427 10.53 -10.07 23.35
C ASN A 427 10.07 -11.26 22.49
N PHE A 428 8.85 -11.20 21.97
CA PHE A 428 8.24 -12.20 21.10
C PHE A 428 7.42 -11.50 20.03
N SER A 429 7.28 -12.11 18.85
CA SER A 429 6.21 -11.69 17.95
C SER A 429 4.86 -12.19 18.47
N LEU A 430 3.79 -11.45 18.15
CA LEU A 430 2.43 -11.88 18.55
C LEU A 430 2.07 -13.22 17.95
N LEU A 431 2.46 -13.47 16.68
CA LEU A 431 2.20 -14.73 16.01
C LEU A 431 2.91 -15.89 16.70
N GLN A 432 4.19 -15.72 17.09
CA GLN A 432 4.92 -16.73 17.85
C GLN A 432 4.30 -16.97 19.23
N ALA A 433 3.93 -15.90 19.93
CA ALA A 433 3.29 -16.01 21.24
C ALA A 433 1.93 -16.71 21.16
N HIS A 434 1.13 -16.43 20.13
CA HIS A 434 -0.13 -17.12 19.88
C HIS A 434 0.08 -18.60 19.54
N HIS A 435 0.96 -18.90 18.58
CA HIS A 435 1.24 -20.26 18.12
C HIS A 435 1.77 -21.16 19.25
N GLN A 436 2.63 -20.63 20.13
CA GLN A 436 3.25 -21.39 21.23
C GLN A 436 2.49 -21.28 22.56
N GLY A 437 1.39 -20.50 22.62
CA GLY A 437 0.63 -20.29 23.85
C GLY A 437 1.40 -19.55 24.94
N ILE A 438 2.31 -18.62 24.60
CA ILE A 438 3.11 -17.85 25.55
C ILE A 438 2.25 -16.79 26.26
N PRO A 439 2.07 -16.86 27.58
CA PRO A 439 1.22 -15.92 28.31
C PRO A 439 1.91 -14.56 28.50
N GLY A 440 1.10 -13.50 28.71
CA GLY A 440 1.57 -12.18 29.13
C GLY A 440 2.14 -11.29 28.04
N VAL A 441 2.12 -11.74 26.77
CA VAL A 441 2.57 -10.93 25.62
C VAL A 441 1.46 -10.00 25.12
N PHE A 442 0.22 -10.45 25.18
CA PHE A 442 -0.98 -9.69 24.76
C PHE A 442 -2.19 -10.06 25.61
N THR A 443 -3.26 -9.27 25.51
CA THR A 443 -4.58 -9.58 26.05
C THR A 443 -5.63 -9.61 24.94
N THR A 444 -6.72 -10.39 25.13
CA THR A 444 -7.77 -10.60 24.11
C THR A 444 -9.01 -9.74 24.35
N ASP A 445 -8.82 -8.57 24.94
CA ASP A 445 -9.89 -7.67 25.38
C ASP A 445 -9.91 -6.35 24.61
N PHE A 446 -9.48 -6.37 23.33
CA PHE A 446 -9.67 -5.19 22.47
C PHE A 446 -11.18 -4.96 22.29
N PRO A 447 -11.69 -3.72 22.57
CA PRO A 447 -13.13 -3.48 22.57
C PRO A 447 -13.72 -3.43 21.15
N ALA A 448 -14.78 -4.20 20.90
CA ALA A 448 -15.51 -4.22 19.63
C ALA A 448 -16.18 -2.88 19.29
N THR A 449 -16.43 -2.04 20.30
CA THR A 449 -17.02 -0.71 20.19
C THR A 449 -16.28 0.27 21.10
N PRO A 450 -16.28 1.59 20.80
CA PRO A 450 -15.61 2.55 21.66
C PRO A 450 -16.20 2.52 23.07
N PRO A 451 -15.36 2.58 24.12
CA PRO A 451 -15.80 2.48 25.52
C PRO A 451 -16.68 3.67 25.93
N VAL A 452 -16.57 4.79 25.23
CA VAL A 452 -17.39 5.98 25.42
C VAL A 452 -17.94 6.44 24.07
N GLN A 453 -19.24 6.69 24.00
CA GLN A 453 -19.88 7.29 22.83
C GLN A 453 -19.94 8.81 23.01
N PHE A 454 -19.54 9.55 21.95
CA PHE A 454 -19.57 11.01 21.93
C PHE A 454 -19.81 11.50 20.49
N ASP A 455 -19.92 12.79 20.27
CA ASP A 455 -19.89 13.35 18.91
C ASP A 455 -18.46 13.27 18.37
N TYR A 456 -18.15 12.23 17.57
CA TYR A 456 -16.80 11.92 17.10
C TYR A 456 -16.23 13.02 16.18
N THR A 457 -17.08 13.75 15.48
CA THR A 457 -16.67 14.79 14.51
C THR A 457 -16.90 16.22 15.04
N GLY A 458 -17.40 16.35 16.26
CA GLY A 458 -17.64 17.61 16.94
C GLY A 458 -16.47 18.07 17.81
N ASN A 459 -16.78 18.92 18.80
CA ASN A 459 -15.81 19.39 19.78
C ASN A 459 -15.66 18.37 20.91
N VAL A 460 -14.64 17.52 20.82
CA VAL A 460 -14.42 16.41 21.75
C VAL A 460 -13.85 16.92 23.07
N ALA A 461 -14.46 16.51 24.20
CA ALA A 461 -14.01 16.88 25.55
C ALA A 461 -12.55 16.40 25.77
N ARG A 462 -11.72 17.28 26.38
CA ARG A 462 -10.29 17.00 26.59
C ARG A 462 -10.02 15.77 27.48
N SER A 463 -10.96 15.40 28.34
CA SER A 463 -10.89 14.17 29.15
C SER A 463 -10.85 12.87 28.29
N LEU A 464 -11.27 12.94 27.04
CA LEU A 464 -11.27 11.81 26.09
C LEU A 464 -10.01 11.76 25.20
N TRP A 465 -9.06 12.67 25.36
CA TRP A 465 -7.89 12.79 24.49
C TRP A 465 -6.76 11.82 24.85
N GLN A 466 -6.78 11.27 26.07
CA GLN A 466 -5.74 10.37 26.57
C GLN A 466 -6.22 8.91 26.49
N PRO A 467 -5.71 8.12 25.54
CA PRO A 467 -6.05 6.71 25.43
C PRO A 467 -5.35 5.85 26.48
N ALA A 468 -5.89 4.67 26.73
CA ALA A 468 -5.18 3.60 27.42
C ALA A 468 -4.13 2.97 26.49
N SER A 469 -2.96 2.60 27.03
CA SER A 469 -1.92 1.91 26.26
C SER A 469 -1.94 0.41 26.54
N GLY A 470 -1.74 -0.42 25.49
CA GLY A 470 -1.64 -1.87 25.68
C GLY A 470 -1.53 -2.66 24.39
N THR A 471 -1.07 -3.90 24.52
CA THR A 471 -1.04 -4.88 23.44
C THR A 471 -2.34 -5.70 23.48
N LYS A 472 -3.42 -5.09 23.01
CA LYS A 472 -4.75 -5.69 22.99
C LYS A 472 -5.10 -6.18 21.60
N VAL A 473 -5.61 -7.42 21.52
CA VAL A 473 -5.98 -8.08 20.26
C VAL A 473 -7.47 -8.45 20.26
N TYR A 474 -8.06 -8.53 19.07
CA TYR A 474 -9.42 -9.03 18.86
C TYR A 474 -9.36 -10.39 18.18
N LYS A 475 -10.06 -11.38 18.74
CA LYS A 475 -10.09 -12.75 18.20
C LYS A 475 -11.27 -12.94 17.26
N LEU A 476 -11.02 -13.55 16.10
CA LEU A 476 -12.00 -13.93 15.12
C LEU A 476 -11.97 -15.44 14.90
N ASN A 477 -13.13 -16.06 14.78
CA ASN A 477 -13.22 -17.44 14.33
C ASN A 477 -12.95 -17.54 12.84
N TYR A 478 -12.35 -18.64 12.38
CA TYR A 478 -12.20 -18.90 10.95
C TYR A 478 -13.55 -18.88 10.23
N GLY A 479 -13.59 -18.24 9.07
CA GLY A 479 -14.80 -18.09 8.26
C GLY A 479 -15.81 -17.05 8.75
N ALA A 480 -15.54 -16.34 9.86
CA ALA A 480 -16.42 -15.28 10.34
C ALA A 480 -16.57 -14.16 9.32
N ARG A 481 -17.80 -13.72 9.07
CA ARG A 481 -18.12 -12.59 8.19
C ARG A 481 -18.10 -11.32 9.02
N VAL A 482 -17.11 -10.49 8.74
CA VAL A 482 -16.77 -9.32 9.56
C VAL A 482 -17.21 -8.03 8.87
N GLN A 483 -17.89 -7.17 9.61
CA GLN A 483 -18.11 -5.77 9.23
C GLN A 483 -17.37 -4.87 10.21
N VAL A 484 -16.60 -3.92 9.68
CA VAL A 484 -15.94 -2.89 10.49
C VAL A 484 -16.41 -1.52 10.02
N VAL A 485 -16.99 -0.75 10.93
CA VAL A 485 -17.20 0.69 10.75
C VAL A 485 -15.96 1.39 11.30
N LEU A 486 -15.23 2.08 10.44
CA LEU A 486 -14.09 2.92 10.79
C LEU A 486 -14.58 4.37 10.91
N GLN A 487 -14.61 4.93 12.12
CA GLN A 487 -15.08 6.28 12.41
C GLN A 487 -13.90 7.19 12.73
N GLY A 488 -13.60 8.16 11.88
CA GLY A 488 -12.63 9.20 12.18
C GLY A 488 -13.10 10.09 13.31
N THR A 489 -12.16 10.53 14.18
CA THR A 489 -12.46 11.44 15.28
C THR A 489 -11.76 12.79 15.10
N SER A 490 -12.37 13.85 15.64
CA SER A 490 -11.75 15.18 15.74
C SER A 490 -11.03 15.41 17.08
N ILE A 491 -10.64 14.33 17.77
CA ILE A 491 -9.77 14.44 18.95
C ILE A 491 -8.47 15.10 18.51
N PHE A 492 -8.11 16.23 19.14
CA PHE A 492 -7.00 17.09 18.80
C PHE A 492 -7.15 17.74 17.40
N THR A 493 -7.14 16.98 16.30
CA THR A 493 -7.42 17.43 14.93
C THR A 493 -8.03 16.30 14.11
N ALA A 494 -8.93 16.66 13.19
CA ALA A 494 -9.47 15.70 12.24
C ALA A 494 -8.54 15.56 11.04
N GLU A 495 -8.36 14.34 10.58
CA GLU A 495 -7.52 14.00 9.44
C GLU A 495 -8.11 12.81 8.66
N ASN A 496 -7.75 12.67 7.40
CA ASN A 496 -8.02 11.47 6.62
C ASN A 496 -7.00 10.39 7.01
N HIS A 497 -7.46 9.19 7.36
CA HIS A 497 -6.61 8.07 7.75
C HIS A 497 -6.69 6.94 6.72
N PRO A 498 -5.62 6.62 5.99
CA PRO A 498 -5.53 5.39 5.20
C PRO A 498 -5.31 4.19 6.14
N ILE A 499 -6.34 3.38 6.34
CA ILE A 499 -6.30 2.20 7.22
C ILE A 499 -6.04 0.95 6.40
N HIS A 500 -4.92 0.29 6.68
CA HIS A 500 -4.50 -0.95 6.05
C HIS A 500 -4.76 -2.15 6.97
N LEU A 501 -5.25 -3.23 6.39
CA LEU A 501 -5.42 -4.53 7.06
C LEU A 501 -4.51 -5.56 6.38
N HIS A 502 -3.58 -6.13 7.13
CA HIS A 502 -2.70 -7.21 6.68
C HIS A 502 -3.47 -8.51 6.46
N GLY A 503 -3.03 -9.32 5.51
CA GLY A 503 -3.54 -10.66 5.26
C GLY A 503 -4.88 -10.73 4.54
N TYR A 504 -5.52 -9.59 4.26
CA TYR A 504 -6.88 -9.54 3.71
C TYR A 504 -7.04 -8.47 2.64
N ASP A 505 -7.83 -8.80 1.62
CA ASP A 505 -8.56 -7.84 0.83
C ASP A 505 -9.99 -7.72 1.41
N PHE A 506 -10.56 -6.53 1.38
CA PHE A 506 -11.90 -6.24 1.88
C PHE A 506 -12.69 -5.36 0.91
N TYR A 507 -14.01 -5.45 0.97
CA TYR A 507 -14.91 -4.58 0.23
C TYR A 507 -15.15 -3.28 1.00
N ILE A 508 -14.94 -2.11 0.35
CA ILE A 508 -15.38 -0.82 0.87
C ILE A 508 -16.83 -0.61 0.43
N ILE A 509 -17.78 -0.81 1.35
CA ILE A 509 -19.20 -0.81 0.99
C ILE A 509 -19.88 0.55 1.11
N ALA A 510 -19.29 1.47 1.91
CA ALA A 510 -19.76 2.85 2.01
C ALA A 510 -18.70 3.74 2.67
N GLU A 511 -18.75 5.02 2.32
CA GLU A 511 -18.02 6.11 2.97
C GLU A 511 -18.98 7.30 3.20
N GLY A 512 -18.71 8.13 4.20
CA GLY A 512 -19.52 9.30 4.49
C GLY A 512 -18.87 10.27 5.46
N PHE A 513 -19.53 11.39 5.70
CA PHE A 513 -19.08 12.44 6.60
C PHE A 513 -19.99 12.51 7.85
N GLY A 514 -19.46 13.11 8.92
CA GLY A 514 -20.09 13.17 10.22
C GLY A 514 -20.01 11.86 10.99
N ASN A 515 -20.86 11.69 11.98
CA ASN A 515 -20.97 10.45 12.75
C ASN A 515 -21.78 9.41 11.97
N PHE A 516 -21.26 8.19 11.88
CA PHE A 516 -22.00 7.07 11.31
C PHE A 516 -23.27 6.79 12.10
N ASN A 517 -24.41 6.72 11.41
CA ASN A 517 -25.69 6.39 12.00
C ASN A 517 -26.25 5.13 11.30
N PRO A 518 -26.34 3.97 11.99
CA PRO A 518 -26.76 2.72 11.37
C PRO A 518 -28.20 2.76 10.81
N GLN A 519 -29.11 3.56 11.39
CA GLN A 519 -30.49 3.67 10.90
C GLN A 519 -30.59 4.43 9.58
N ARG A 520 -29.66 5.35 9.30
CA ARG A 520 -29.66 6.18 8.09
C ARG A 520 -28.66 5.70 7.05
N ASP A 521 -27.45 5.36 7.50
CA ASP A 521 -26.30 5.25 6.60
C ASP A 521 -26.16 3.85 5.98
N THR A 522 -26.80 2.81 6.57
CA THR A 522 -26.87 1.47 5.97
C THR A 522 -27.60 1.46 4.62
N ALA A 523 -28.51 2.41 4.38
CA ALA A 523 -29.16 2.58 3.08
C ALA A 523 -28.18 3.00 1.95
N LYS A 524 -26.98 3.47 2.29
CA LYS A 524 -25.92 3.85 1.34
C LYS A 524 -25.00 2.70 0.95
N PHE A 525 -25.14 1.52 1.57
CA PHE A 525 -24.24 0.39 1.36
C PHE A 525 -24.32 -0.12 -0.08
N ASN A 526 -23.21 -0.06 -0.78
CA ASN A 526 -23.04 -0.73 -2.06
C ASN A 526 -22.72 -2.21 -1.83
N LEU A 527 -23.74 -3.07 -2.00
CA LEU A 527 -23.60 -4.52 -1.87
C LEU A 527 -23.59 -5.23 -3.25
N ILE A 528 -23.48 -4.45 -4.34
CA ILE A 528 -23.53 -4.96 -5.71
C ILE A 528 -22.13 -5.02 -6.33
N ASP A 529 -21.43 -3.90 -6.36
CA ASP A 529 -20.15 -3.75 -7.02
C ASP A 529 -19.15 -2.88 -6.23
N PRO A 530 -19.05 -3.01 -4.87
CA PRO A 530 -18.09 -2.23 -4.11
C PRO A 530 -16.66 -2.57 -4.55
N PRO A 531 -15.73 -1.61 -4.51
CA PRO A 531 -14.33 -1.89 -4.79
C PRO A 531 -13.74 -2.81 -3.71
N MET A 532 -12.88 -3.73 -4.13
CA MET A 532 -12.05 -4.54 -3.25
C MET A 532 -10.68 -3.86 -3.09
N ARG A 533 -10.23 -3.69 -1.86
CA ARG A 533 -8.96 -3.04 -1.52
C ARG A 533 -8.34 -3.67 -0.28
N ASN A 534 -7.08 -3.35 0.00
CA ASN A 534 -6.39 -3.68 1.26
C ASN A 534 -6.14 -2.44 2.14
N THR A 535 -6.35 -1.24 1.61
CA THR A 535 -6.17 0.03 2.32
C THR A 535 -7.37 0.95 2.04
N ALA A 536 -8.16 1.23 3.10
CA ALA A 536 -9.35 2.08 3.04
C ALA A 536 -9.04 3.48 3.59
N SER A 537 -9.45 4.52 2.88
CA SER A 537 -9.43 5.88 3.44
C SER A 537 -10.61 6.05 4.42
N VAL A 538 -10.33 6.56 5.61
CA VAL A 538 -11.36 7.11 6.51
C VAL A 538 -11.40 8.62 6.29
N PRO A 539 -12.43 9.17 5.65
CA PRO A 539 -12.46 10.58 5.30
C PRO A 539 -12.33 11.50 6.54
N VAL A 540 -11.72 12.66 6.33
CA VAL A 540 -11.66 13.68 7.39
C VAL A 540 -13.05 14.02 7.92
N ASN A 541 -13.26 13.99 9.23
CA ASN A 541 -14.58 14.14 9.85
C ASN A 541 -15.64 13.18 9.28
N GLY A 542 -15.25 11.93 9.02
CA GLY A 542 -16.12 10.97 8.38
C GLY A 542 -15.87 9.54 8.81
N TRP A 543 -16.41 8.64 8.03
CA TRP A 543 -16.37 7.20 8.29
C TRP A 543 -16.28 6.39 6.99
N SER A 544 -15.78 5.17 7.12
CA SER A 544 -15.77 4.15 6.06
C SER A 544 -16.25 2.82 6.63
N VAL A 545 -16.97 2.03 5.85
CA VAL A 545 -17.44 0.68 6.24
C VAL A 545 -16.82 -0.35 5.32
N ILE A 546 -16.12 -1.30 5.91
CA ILE A 546 -15.50 -2.42 5.20
C ILE A 546 -16.11 -3.75 5.60
N ARG A 547 -16.10 -4.73 4.69
CA ARG A 547 -16.48 -6.13 4.94
C ARG A 547 -15.48 -7.10 4.36
N PHE A 548 -15.21 -8.17 5.11
CA PHE A 548 -14.37 -9.29 4.67
C PHE A 548 -14.82 -10.59 5.34
N VAL A 549 -14.27 -11.70 4.88
CA VAL A 549 -14.39 -13.01 5.55
C VAL A 549 -13.05 -13.33 6.19
N ALA A 550 -13.06 -13.75 7.46
CA ALA A 550 -11.87 -14.13 8.21
C ALA A 550 -11.40 -15.54 7.81
N ASP A 551 -10.98 -15.73 6.56
CA ASP A 551 -10.63 -17.01 5.93
C ASP A 551 -9.13 -17.27 5.84
N ASN A 552 -8.30 -16.47 6.50
CA ASN A 552 -6.86 -16.57 6.51
C ASN A 552 -6.36 -16.61 7.97
N PRO A 553 -6.05 -17.79 8.54
CA PRO A 553 -5.62 -17.92 9.92
C PRO A 553 -4.25 -17.27 10.15
N GLY A 554 -4.09 -16.65 11.32
CA GLY A 554 -2.86 -15.95 11.67
C GLY A 554 -3.08 -14.74 12.57
N VAL A 555 -2.07 -13.87 12.63
CA VAL A 555 -2.07 -12.63 13.42
C VAL A 555 -1.87 -11.46 12.48
N TRP A 556 -2.87 -10.59 12.38
CA TRP A 556 -2.97 -9.57 11.34
C TRP A 556 -3.15 -8.20 11.94
N ILE A 557 -2.19 -7.31 11.70
CA ILE A 557 -2.30 -5.92 12.15
C ILE A 557 -3.21 -5.13 11.22
N MET A 558 -4.08 -4.31 11.81
CA MET A 558 -4.82 -3.24 11.13
C MET A 558 -4.31 -1.91 11.67
N HIS A 559 -3.79 -1.05 10.81
CA HIS A 559 -3.16 0.18 11.25
C HIS A 559 -3.33 1.33 10.25
N CYS A 560 -3.16 2.55 10.75
CA CYS A 560 -3.05 3.72 9.88
C CYS A 560 -1.73 3.66 9.12
N HIS A 561 -1.77 3.85 7.80
CA HIS A 561 -0.59 3.78 6.95
C HIS A 561 0.18 5.12 6.85
N LEU A 562 -0.28 6.16 7.57
CA LEU A 562 0.57 7.29 7.94
C LEU A 562 1.53 6.81 9.03
N ASP A 563 2.83 6.75 8.72
CA ASP A 563 3.82 6.08 9.56
C ASP A 563 4.03 6.76 10.92
N VAL A 564 3.83 8.05 10.99
CA VAL A 564 3.81 8.79 12.25
C VAL A 564 2.67 8.33 13.17
N HIS A 565 1.51 7.97 12.62
CA HIS A 565 0.35 7.55 13.40
C HIS A 565 0.51 6.16 14.00
N ILE A 566 1.06 5.19 13.25
CA ILE A 566 1.38 3.87 13.80
C ILE A 566 2.45 3.98 14.90
N THR A 567 3.43 4.89 14.73
CA THR A 567 4.43 5.19 15.77
C THR A 567 3.78 5.73 17.05
N TRP A 568 2.66 6.44 16.93
CA TRP A 568 1.87 6.96 18.07
C TRP A 568 0.84 5.95 18.61
N GLY A 569 0.72 4.75 18.00
CA GLY A 569 -0.14 3.67 18.46
C GLY A 569 -1.47 3.52 17.73
N LEU A 570 -1.65 4.11 16.53
CA LEU A 570 -2.87 3.96 15.72
C LEU A 570 -2.89 2.59 15.01
N ALA A 571 -3.07 1.54 15.80
CA ALA A 571 -3.13 0.16 15.34
C ALA A 571 -4.00 -0.69 16.26
N MET A 572 -4.45 -1.83 15.74
CA MET A 572 -4.99 -2.97 16.46
C MET A 572 -4.60 -4.27 15.75
N VAL A 573 -4.82 -5.40 16.39
CA VAL A 573 -4.46 -6.71 15.82
C VAL A 573 -5.65 -7.66 15.89
N PHE A 574 -5.92 -8.34 14.78
CA PHE A 574 -6.79 -9.51 14.74
C PHE A 574 -5.95 -10.78 14.92
N ILE A 575 -6.45 -11.71 15.74
CA ILE A 575 -6.04 -13.11 15.71
C ILE A 575 -7.18 -13.88 15.06
N VAL A 576 -6.90 -14.51 13.93
CA VAL A 576 -7.85 -15.40 13.24
C VAL A 576 -7.45 -16.83 13.54
N GLU A 577 -8.36 -17.54 14.22
CA GLU A 577 -8.13 -18.93 14.62
C GLU A 577 -8.06 -19.86 13.40
N ASN A 578 -7.44 -21.04 13.56
CA ASN A 578 -7.44 -22.06 12.54
C ASN A 578 -8.86 -22.60 12.30
N GLY A 579 -9.16 -23.00 11.06
CA GLY A 579 -10.36 -23.77 10.73
C GLY A 579 -10.25 -25.25 11.12
N ILE A 580 -11.11 -26.07 10.55
CA ILE A 580 -11.23 -27.48 10.92
C ILE A 580 -10.23 -28.35 10.14
N THR A 581 -9.89 -27.96 8.92
CA THR A 581 -9.04 -28.74 8.03
C THR A 581 -7.61 -28.18 8.01
N GLU A 582 -6.65 -29.00 7.56
CA GLU A 582 -5.26 -28.56 7.37
C GLU A 582 -5.13 -27.39 6.41
N LEU A 583 -5.98 -27.30 5.38
CA LEU A 583 -5.99 -26.20 4.42
C LEU A 583 -6.59 -24.89 4.99
N GLU A 584 -7.22 -24.97 6.13
CA GLU A 584 -7.78 -23.84 6.88
C GLU A 584 -6.92 -23.50 8.11
N ALA A 585 -5.71 -24.02 8.16
CA ALA A 585 -4.77 -23.81 9.27
C ALA A 585 -3.52 -23.04 8.81
N LEU A 586 -2.96 -22.26 9.72
CA LEU A 586 -1.65 -21.63 9.55
C LEU A 586 -0.58 -22.72 9.35
N GLU A 587 0.33 -22.50 8.40
CA GLU A 587 1.49 -23.37 8.20
C GLU A 587 2.46 -23.27 9.39
N GLU A 588 3.27 -24.31 9.59
CA GLU A 588 4.31 -24.31 10.62
C GLU A 588 5.35 -23.21 10.37
N PRO A 589 5.96 -22.64 11.44
CA PRO A 589 6.97 -21.62 11.29
C PRO A 589 8.20 -22.14 10.53
N PRO A 590 8.75 -21.35 9.59
CA PRO A 590 9.95 -21.76 8.88
C PRO A 590 11.16 -21.87 9.82
N PRO A 591 12.07 -22.84 9.59
CA PRO A 591 13.19 -23.11 10.51
C PRO A 591 14.21 -21.97 10.61
N ASP A 592 14.23 -21.06 9.63
CA ASP A 592 15.11 -19.89 9.59
C ASP A 592 14.40 -18.60 10.08
N LEU A 593 13.23 -18.71 10.75
CA LEU A 593 12.52 -17.55 11.29
C LEU A 593 13.42 -16.77 12.30
N PRO A 594 13.53 -15.43 12.16
CA PRO A 594 14.36 -14.64 13.07
C PRO A 594 13.92 -14.74 14.52
N ILE A 595 14.88 -14.89 15.43
CA ILE A 595 14.67 -14.93 16.89
C ILE A 595 14.78 -13.52 17.50
N CYS A 596 13.96 -13.23 18.50
CA CYS A 596 13.87 -11.90 19.11
C CYS A 596 15.08 -11.50 19.98
N TRP A 597 15.79 -12.44 20.60
CA TRP A 597 16.94 -12.19 21.51
C TRP A 597 18.30 -12.56 20.91
#